data_bec488b7ed1705248819f2c932edeea6
#
_entry.id   bec488b7ed1705248819f2c932edeea6
#
_cell.length_a   1.000
_cell.length_b   1.000
_cell.length_c   1.000
_cell.angle_alpha   90.00
_cell.angle_beta   90.00
_cell.angle_gamma   90.00
#
_symmetry.space_group_name_H-M   'P 1'
#
loop_
_entity.id
_entity.type
_entity.pdbx_description
1 polymer ?
#
loop_
_entity_poly.entity_id
_entity_poly.type
_entity_poly.pdbx_seq_one_letter_code
_entity_poly.pdbx_strand_id
1 'polypeptide(L)'
;MILKQEKHIRVLNSLLNALPGFPWEVVILGGEIKQGRELKSLNGMIHARDCNKVCAYLVNSSYYPVLAQQMEHDLSDTLEGQWQPLLREGKWLSCYPSICYQRAGYSDIEKKETDNIGYYFNKINKKPATVSTLVSNPLPTASTQIDAIGFYMETSLHYAVYRPIITALQAMGHTCSLLVSDKIPKSFLDEMTATIKAINDPALGGTRLSAVIENRQRFRCLVSPYYTPLLNGLADTHVRTLYGLAKEEWNHAWWNAFYHRILCYSHYSQHALDIGGSAKVVGNPRFDEWHNHTYDTALPKSLKLNAKKQTILYAPTYGALSSLPHWAEQLSRLSHEYNVVTKLHHGTLHRPEEAASLALAQRYLKNRIDDPQHLLALIAQADYVLTDSSGFIFDAIHMNKRVILLSWPEMPLLLDGQQSFSTPDSADQRIRDVLPVAQDIQTLRHALSSAFDWAALEAPLEEIRHHYCDAFMDGQAGKRAAQEIAALLTETENAHSNTLLHSLQRKLFS
;
A
#
# COMPACT_ATOMS: atom_id res chain seq x y z
N MET A 1 18.83 -13.40 10.80
CA MET A 1 19.86 -12.73 9.97
C MET A 1 20.59 -11.71 10.84
N ILE A 2 21.91 -11.67 10.88
CA ILE A 2 22.65 -10.67 11.65
C ILE A 2 23.68 -9.99 10.72
N LEU A 3 23.50 -8.68 10.50
CA LEU A 3 24.56 -7.78 10.06
C LEU A 3 25.30 -7.34 11.34
N LYS A 4 26.43 -7.95 11.65
CA LYS A 4 27.07 -7.76 12.96
C LYS A 4 28.10 -6.64 13.04
N GLN A 5 28.46 -5.98 11.96
CA GLN A 5 29.50 -4.96 11.98
C GLN A 5 29.20 -3.82 11.01
N GLU A 6 29.52 -2.61 11.40
CA GLU A 6 29.48 -1.41 10.55
C GLU A 6 30.18 -1.62 9.19
N LYS A 7 31.23 -2.46 9.15
CA LYS A 7 31.92 -2.87 7.93
C LYS A 7 30.99 -3.58 6.92
N HIS A 8 30.07 -4.45 7.37
CA HIS A 8 29.13 -5.17 6.49
C HIS A 8 28.08 -4.23 5.92
N ILE A 9 27.64 -3.24 6.69
CA ILE A 9 26.73 -2.20 6.21
C ILE A 9 27.41 -1.36 5.12
N ARG A 10 28.69 -1.01 5.29
CA ARG A 10 29.45 -0.28 4.26
C ARG A 10 29.62 -1.11 2.99
N VAL A 11 29.89 -2.41 3.10
CA VAL A 11 29.99 -3.32 1.95
C VAL A 11 28.64 -3.43 1.23
N LEU A 12 27.54 -3.60 1.97
CA LEU A 12 26.19 -3.62 1.40
C LEU A 12 25.88 -2.32 0.65
N ASN A 13 26.17 -1.18 1.25
CA ASN A 13 25.97 0.13 0.61
C ASN A 13 26.80 0.30 -0.66
N SER A 14 28.08 -0.13 -0.62
CA SER A 14 28.93 -0.09 -1.82
C SER A 14 28.40 -1.00 -2.93
N LEU A 15 27.90 -2.17 -2.56
CA LEU A 15 27.27 -3.11 -3.49
C LEU A 15 26.01 -2.51 -4.14
N LEU A 16 25.07 -2.00 -3.33
CA LEU A 16 23.83 -1.38 -3.83
C LEU A 16 24.12 -0.20 -4.77
N ASN A 17 25.21 0.52 -4.55
CA ASN A 17 25.66 1.59 -5.44
C ASN A 17 26.20 1.09 -6.78
N ALA A 18 26.80 -0.06 -6.79
CA ALA A 18 27.45 -0.60 -7.98
C ALA A 18 26.50 -1.46 -8.83
N LEU A 19 25.48 -2.09 -8.22
CA LEU A 19 24.53 -2.98 -8.91
C LEU A 19 23.83 -2.38 -10.13
N PRO A 20 23.42 -1.09 -10.16
CA PRO A 20 22.77 -0.51 -11.35
C PRO A 20 23.65 -0.54 -12.61
N GLY A 21 24.98 -0.63 -12.44
CA GLY A 21 25.93 -0.74 -13.56
C GLY A 21 26.11 -2.17 -14.10
N PHE A 22 25.44 -3.17 -13.53
CA PHE A 22 25.61 -4.57 -13.89
C PHE A 22 24.27 -5.25 -14.22
N PRO A 23 24.24 -6.16 -15.20
CA PRO A 23 23.08 -7.02 -15.40
C PRO A 23 23.08 -8.10 -14.31
N TRP A 24 22.12 -8.06 -13.41
CA TRP A 24 21.94 -9.04 -12.34
C TRP A 24 20.49 -9.46 -12.18
N GLU A 25 20.27 -10.66 -11.71
CA GLU A 25 18.96 -11.26 -11.45
C GLU A 25 18.75 -11.49 -9.96
N VAL A 26 19.74 -12.10 -9.31
CA VAL A 26 19.74 -12.33 -7.86
C VAL A 26 21.13 -11.99 -7.30
N VAL A 27 21.17 -11.40 -6.10
CA VAL A 27 22.39 -11.16 -5.35
C VAL A 27 22.31 -11.87 -4.01
N ILE A 28 23.13 -12.88 -3.81
CA ILE A 28 23.25 -13.62 -2.56
C ILE A 28 24.14 -12.81 -1.59
N LEU A 29 23.59 -12.41 -0.47
CA LEU A 29 24.28 -11.67 0.59
C LEU A 29 24.93 -12.61 1.61
N GLY A 30 24.34 -13.79 1.78
CA GLY A 30 24.83 -14.83 2.67
C GLY A 30 24.43 -16.21 2.18
N GLY A 31 25.42 -17.06 1.93
CA GLY A 31 25.26 -18.43 1.47
C GLY A 31 26.59 -19.17 1.41
N GLU A 32 26.55 -20.50 1.39
CA GLU A 32 27.70 -21.35 1.12
C GLU A 32 27.94 -21.42 -0.40
N ILE A 33 28.92 -20.69 -0.90
CA ILE A 33 29.24 -20.69 -2.33
C ILE A 33 30.23 -21.81 -2.61
N LYS A 34 29.75 -22.84 -3.31
CA LYS A 34 30.57 -24.00 -3.70
C LYS A 34 31.33 -23.76 -5.00
N GLN A 35 30.73 -23.08 -5.94
CA GLN A 35 31.35 -22.77 -7.22
C GLN A 35 30.95 -21.36 -7.69
N GLY A 36 31.93 -20.61 -8.15
CA GLY A 36 31.70 -19.25 -8.68
C GLY A 36 32.96 -18.65 -9.30
N ARG A 37 32.78 -17.49 -9.89
CA ARG A 37 33.82 -16.75 -10.60
C ARG A 37 33.89 -15.32 -10.08
N GLU A 38 35.07 -14.85 -9.68
CA GLU A 38 35.25 -13.46 -9.25
C GLU A 38 34.94 -12.47 -10.38
N LEU A 39 34.25 -11.41 -10.02
CA LEU A 39 34.01 -10.27 -10.90
C LEU A 39 35.13 -9.25 -10.71
N LYS A 40 36.02 -9.11 -11.68
CA LYS A 40 37.13 -8.13 -11.62
C LYS A 40 36.66 -6.69 -11.53
N SER A 41 35.47 -6.41 -12.10
CA SER A 41 34.85 -5.10 -12.14
C SER A 41 34.06 -4.73 -10.87
N LEU A 42 33.86 -5.69 -9.96
CA LEU A 42 33.09 -5.48 -8.73
C LEU A 42 33.79 -6.25 -7.58
N ASN A 43 34.70 -5.58 -6.91
CA ASN A 43 35.49 -6.19 -5.85
C ASN A 43 34.67 -6.75 -4.72
N GLY A 44 34.92 -7.98 -4.30
CA GLY A 44 34.15 -8.67 -3.26
C GLY A 44 32.89 -9.33 -3.78
N MET A 45 32.69 -9.42 -5.09
CA MET A 45 31.59 -10.11 -5.73
C MET A 45 32.04 -11.25 -6.62
N ILE A 46 31.24 -12.28 -6.67
CA ILE A 46 31.40 -13.42 -7.55
C ILE A 46 30.13 -13.69 -8.33
N HIS A 47 30.26 -14.19 -9.54
CA HIS A 47 29.19 -14.80 -10.27
C HIS A 47 29.01 -16.22 -9.73
N ALA A 48 27.95 -16.48 -8.99
CA ALA A 48 27.67 -17.76 -8.38
C ALA A 48 27.17 -18.79 -9.43
N ARG A 49 27.63 -20.04 -9.30
CA ARG A 49 27.24 -21.16 -10.18
C ARG A 49 26.75 -22.38 -9.40
N ASP A 50 27.10 -22.43 -8.13
CA ASP A 50 26.64 -23.44 -7.18
C ASP A 50 26.70 -22.85 -5.78
N CYS A 51 25.58 -22.92 -5.08
CA CYS A 51 25.46 -22.37 -3.75
C CYS A 51 24.39 -23.08 -2.93
N ASN A 52 24.64 -23.20 -1.63
CA ASN A 52 23.72 -23.79 -0.66
C ASN A 52 23.58 -22.87 0.57
N LYS A 53 22.69 -23.25 1.49
CA LYS A 53 22.50 -22.56 2.78
C LYS A 53 22.34 -21.05 2.62
N VAL A 54 21.58 -20.65 1.60
CA VAL A 54 21.27 -19.23 1.35
C VAL A 54 20.40 -18.70 2.47
N CYS A 55 20.89 -17.69 3.19
CA CYS A 55 20.18 -17.09 4.33
C CYS A 55 19.74 -15.65 4.07
N ALA A 56 20.28 -15.00 3.04
CA ALA A 56 19.90 -13.64 2.65
C ALA A 56 20.24 -13.38 1.18
N TYR A 57 19.34 -12.76 0.45
CA TYR A 57 19.50 -12.44 -0.97
C TYR A 57 18.63 -11.25 -1.38
N LEU A 58 18.99 -10.64 -2.50
CA LEU A 58 18.23 -9.62 -3.20
C LEU A 58 17.79 -10.21 -4.54
N VAL A 59 16.57 -9.93 -4.97
CA VAL A 59 16.05 -10.34 -6.27
C VAL A 59 15.72 -9.09 -7.08
N ASN A 60 16.17 -9.04 -8.32
CA ASN A 60 15.75 -8.01 -9.25
C ASN A 60 14.26 -8.19 -9.55
N SER A 61 13.48 -7.12 -9.49
CA SER A 61 12.02 -7.18 -9.68
C SER A 61 11.60 -7.76 -11.04
N SER A 62 12.41 -7.54 -12.08
CA SER A 62 12.19 -8.13 -13.41
C SER A 62 12.33 -9.65 -13.43
N TYR A 63 12.95 -10.24 -12.41
CA TYR A 63 13.20 -11.67 -12.31
C TYR A 63 12.16 -12.44 -11.47
N TYR A 64 11.26 -11.76 -10.78
CA TYR A 64 10.20 -12.40 -9.98
C TYR A 64 9.34 -13.41 -10.77
N PRO A 65 8.90 -13.12 -12.02
CA PRO A 65 8.11 -14.09 -12.78
C PRO A 65 8.88 -15.39 -13.06
N VAL A 66 10.19 -15.31 -13.29
CA VAL A 66 11.04 -16.48 -13.56
C VAL A 66 11.16 -17.35 -12.30
N LEU A 67 11.40 -16.73 -11.13
CA LEU A 67 11.45 -17.47 -9.86
C LEU A 67 10.10 -18.10 -9.52
N ALA A 68 9.00 -17.37 -9.69
CA ALA A 68 7.66 -17.88 -9.41
C ALA A 68 7.34 -19.09 -10.30
N GLN A 69 7.60 -18.99 -11.60
CA GLN A 69 7.40 -20.10 -12.53
C GLN A 69 8.25 -21.33 -12.18
N GLN A 70 9.50 -21.13 -11.77
CA GLN A 70 10.37 -22.24 -11.36
C GLN A 70 9.85 -22.93 -10.10
N MET A 71 9.35 -22.18 -9.14
CA MET A 71 8.77 -22.71 -7.89
C MET A 71 7.45 -23.47 -8.13
N GLU A 72 6.70 -23.16 -9.19
CA GLU A 72 5.49 -23.89 -9.59
C GLU A 72 5.79 -25.22 -10.29
N HIS A 73 6.92 -25.32 -10.98
CA HIS A 73 7.27 -26.48 -11.82
C HIS A 73 8.22 -27.48 -11.15
N ASP A 74 9.03 -27.02 -10.18
CA ASP A 74 10.01 -27.86 -9.51
C ASP A 74 9.51 -28.25 -8.10
N LEU A 75 9.23 -29.53 -7.93
CA LEU A 75 8.77 -30.13 -6.67
C LEU A 75 9.92 -30.59 -5.76
N SER A 76 11.14 -30.08 -5.96
CA SER A 76 12.25 -30.41 -5.07
C SER A 76 11.98 -29.90 -3.64
N ASP A 77 12.38 -30.68 -2.63
CA ASP A 77 12.06 -30.45 -1.22
C ASP A 77 12.76 -29.22 -0.63
N THR A 78 13.72 -28.61 -1.35
CA THR A 78 14.50 -27.47 -0.88
C THR A 78 14.50 -26.30 -1.87
N LEU A 79 14.44 -25.09 -1.34
CA LEU A 79 14.52 -23.86 -2.14
C LEU A 79 15.80 -23.80 -2.98
N GLU A 80 16.93 -24.23 -2.39
CA GLU A 80 18.20 -24.29 -3.10
C GLU A 80 18.17 -25.29 -4.26
N GLY A 81 17.50 -26.43 -4.11
CA GLY A 81 17.31 -27.41 -5.18
C GLY A 81 16.59 -26.81 -6.38
N GLN A 82 15.49 -26.10 -6.10
CA GLN A 82 14.68 -25.43 -7.12
C GLN A 82 15.47 -24.33 -7.87
N TRP A 83 16.40 -23.66 -7.20
CA TRP A 83 17.16 -22.57 -7.78
C TRP A 83 18.41 -22.99 -8.55
N GLN A 84 18.93 -24.19 -8.33
CA GLN A 84 20.18 -24.65 -8.95
C GLN A 84 20.18 -24.52 -10.49
N PRO A 85 19.13 -24.87 -11.24
CA PRO A 85 19.10 -24.66 -12.68
C PRO A 85 19.24 -23.19 -13.07
N LEU A 86 18.48 -22.31 -12.42
CA LEU A 86 18.50 -20.86 -12.66
C LEU A 86 19.84 -20.23 -12.29
N LEU A 87 20.46 -20.69 -11.22
CA LEU A 87 21.75 -20.21 -10.76
C LEU A 87 22.88 -20.57 -11.72
N ARG A 88 22.82 -21.75 -12.33
CA ARG A 88 23.83 -22.19 -13.32
C ARG A 88 23.81 -21.39 -14.61
N GLU A 89 22.65 -21.00 -15.07
CA GLU A 89 22.43 -20.32 -16.35
C GLU A 89 22.31 -18.80 -16.19
N GLY A 90 21.81 -18.35 -15.05
CA GLY A 90 21.43 -16.96 -14.78
C GLY A 90 22.59 -16.04 -14.38
N LYS A 91 22.23 -14.78 -14.16
CA LYS A 91 23.13 -13.69 -13.73
C LYS A 91 23.07 -13.55 -12.21
N TRP A 92 23.37 -14.62 -11.50
CA TRP A 92 23.35 -14.65 -10.05
C TRP A 92 24.69 -14.25 -9.48
N LEU A 93 24.69 -13.19 -8.69
CA LEU A 93 25.85 -12.66 -8.02
C LEU A 93 25.86 -13.07 -6.55
N SER A 94 27.02 -13.10 -5.92
CA SER A 94 27.14 -13.31 -4.48
C SER A 94 28.24 -12.45 -3.88
N CYS A 95 27.99 -11.94 -2.67
CA CYS A 95 29.03 -11.36 -1.84
C CYS A 95 30.05 -12.42 -1.42
N TYR A 96 31.33 -12.11 -1.55
CA TYR A 96 32.39 -12.99 -1.09
C TYR A 96 33.52 -12.21 -0.43
N PRO A 97 33.78 -12.42 0.86
CA PRO A 97 33.02 -13.32 1.77
C PRO A 97 31.59 -12.85 1.99
N SER A 98 30.70 -13.77 2.42
CA SER A 98 29.33 -13.46 2.77
C SER A 98 29.25 -12.35 3.81
N ILE A 99 28.32 -11.41 3.62
CA ILE A 99 28.10 -10.29 4.56
C ILE A 99 26.95 -10.57 5.54
N CYS A 100 26.15 -11.61 5.26
CA CYS A 100 25.10 -12.12 6.13
C CYS A 100 25.36 -13.59 6.43
N TYR A 101 24.90 -14.04 7.60
CA TYR A 101 24.97 -15.45 7.99
C TYR A 101 23.82 -15.83 8.92
N GLN A 102 23.50 -17.11 8.96
CA GLN A 102 22.51 -17.67 9.88
C GLN A 102 23.15 -17.79 11.27
N ARG A 103 22.46 -17.31 12.29
CA ARG A 103 22.88 -17.48 13.69
C ARG A 103 22.78 -18.95 14.08
N ALA A 104 23.73 -19.43 14.87
CA ALA A 104 23.62 -20.73 15.52
C ALA A 104 22.35 -20.80 16.39
N GLY A 105 21.65 -21.91 16.34
CA GLY A 105 20.43 -22.15 17.08
C GLY A 105 19.66 -23.36 16.55
N TYR A 106 18.48 -23.62 17.14
CA TYR A 106 17.63 -24.73 16.72
C TYR A 106 17.07 -24.50 15.32
N SER A 107 17.18 -25.50 14.46
CA SER A 107 16.58 -25.51 13.12
C SER A 107 15.29 -26.31 13.11
N ASP A 108 14.19 -25.65 12.82
CA ASP A 108 12.87 -26.30 12.68
C ASP A 108 12.80 -27.22 11.45
N ILE A 109 13.63 -26.98 10.45
CA ILE A 109 13.73 -27.81 9.23
C ILE A 109 14.55 -29.07 9.53
N GLU A 110 15.76 -28.91 10.11
CA GLU A 110 16.65 -30.03 10.42
C GLU A 110 16.30 -30.72 11.76
N LYS A 111 15.37 -30.15 12.57
CA LYS A 111 14.95 -30.65 13.89
C LYS A 111 16.10 -30.87 14.88
N LYS A 112 17.13 -30.02 14.82
CA LYS A 112 18.32 -30.08 15.68
C LYS A 112 18.98 -28.71 15.85
N GLU A 113 19.87 -28.58 16.84
CA GLU A 113 20.77 -27.43 16.96
C GLU A 113 21.76 -27.42 15.78
N THR A 114 21.90 -26.28 15.12
CA THR A 114 22.79 -26.08 13.98
C THR A 114 23.70 -24.89 14.18
N ASP A 115 24.95 -25.02 13.75
CA ASP A 115 25.89 -23.91 13.60
C ASP A 115 26.46 -23.94 12.19
N ASN A 116 25.95 -23.07 11.35
CA ASN A 116 26.31 -22.98 9.93
C ASN A 116 27.34 -21.87 9.64
N ILE A 117 27.84 -21.16 10.67
CA ILE A 117 28.72 -19.99 10.49
C ILE A 117 29.94 -20.32 9.64
N GLY A 118 30.56 -21.47 9.82
CA GLY A 118 31.76 -21.88 9.08
C GLY A 118 31.56 -21.98 7.57
N TYR A 119 30.36 -22.29 7.10
CA TYR A 119 30.09 -22.43 5.66
C TYR A 119 30.14 -21.10 4.89
N TYR A 120 29.82 -19.98 5.55
CA TYR A 120 29.79 -18.67 4.91
C TYR A 120 31.19 -18.05 4.64
N PHE A 121 32.22 -18.66 5.19
CA PHE A 121 33.60 -18.18 5.07
C PHE A 121 34.54 -19.15 4.35
N ASN A 122 34.04 -20.28 3.85
CA ASN A 122 34.84 -21.29 3.15
C ASN A 122 35.45 -20.75 1.86
N LYS A 123 36.69 -21.22 1.53
CA LYS A 123 37.34 -20.88 0.27
C LYS A 123 36.66 -21.59 -0.90
N ILE A 124 36.38 -20.84 -1.95
CA ILE A 124 35.77 -21.33 -3.17
C ILE A 124 36.79 -22.05 -4.06
N ASN A 125 36.41 -23.14 -4.70
CA ASN A 125 37.17 -23.76 -5.78
C ASN A 125 37.15 -22.85 -7.02
N LYS A 126 38.23 -22.11 -7.25
CA LYS A 126 38.37 -21.17 -8.38
C LYS A 126 38.65 -21.95 -9.67
N LYS A 127 37.71 -21.99 -10.62
CA LYS A 127 38.02 -22.37 -12.00
C LYS A 127 38.54 -21.15 -12.77
N PRO A 128 39.63 -21.32 -13.62
CA PRO A 128 40.14 -20.20 -14.42
C PRO A 128 39.06 -19.67 -15.38
N ALA A 129 39.00 -18.37 -15.48
CA ALA A 129 38.00 -17.66 -16.24
C ALA A 129 38.30 -17.68 -17.74
N THR A 130 37.39 -18.20 -18.56
CA THR A 130 37.29 -17.76 -19.95
C THR A 130 36.58 -16.41 -19.98
N VAL A 131 37.24 -15.43 -20.58
CA VAL A 131 36.74 -14.05 -20.64
C VAL A 131 35.53 -14.01 -21.57
N SER A 132 34.33 -13.95 -21.03
CA SER A 132 33.23 -13.32 -21.75
C SER A 132 33.16 -11.88 -21.25
N THR A 133 33.46 -10.95 -22.13
CA THR A 133 33.24 -9.54 -21.95
C THR A 133 31.76 -9.33 -21.62
N LEU A 134 31.46 -9.04 -20.36
CA LEU A 134 30.20 -8.41 -20.00
C LEU A 134 30.27 -7.02 -20.65
N VAL A 135 29.63 -6.89 -21.81
CA VAL A 135 29.39 -5.59 -22.40
C VAL A 135 28.52 -4.86 -21.39
N SER A 136 29.07 -3.82 -20.79
CA SER A 136 28.27 -2.83 -20.08
C SER A 136 27.31 -2.23 -21.11
N ASN A 137 26.07 -2.62 -21.09
CA ASN A 137 25.07 -1.81 -21.76
C ASN A 137 25.10 -0.46 -21.05
N PRO A 138 25.37 0.64 -21.78
CA PRO A 138 25.26 1.96 -21.18
C PRO A 138 23.84 2.10 -20.66
N LEU A 139 23.70 2.70 -19.49
CA LEU A 139 22.41 3.18 -18.99
C LEU A 139 21.69 3.82 -20.16
N PRO A 140 20.41 3.46 -20.42
CA PRO A 140 19.70 3.98 -21.56
C PRO A 140 19.71 5.50 -21.50
N THR A 141 20.25 6.11 -22.52
CA THR A 141 20.27 7.54 -22.80
C THR A 141 18.90 8.17 -22.59
N ALA A 142 18.91 9.30 -21.84
CA ALA A 142 17.87 10.29 -21.68
C ALA A 142 16.40 9.80 -21.71
N SER A 143 15.82 9.62 -20.51
CA SER A 143 14.37 9.55 -20.37
C SER A 143 13.75 10.89 -20.72
N THR A 144 12.69 10.90 -21.52
CA THR A 144 11.92 12.12 -21.80
C THR A 144 11.14 12.51 -20.55
N GLN A 145 11.35 13.71 -20.05
CA GLN A 145 10.63 14.21 -18.89
C GLN A 145 9.22 14.63 -19.28
N ILE A 146 8.22 14.21 -18.49
CA ILE A 146 6.84 14.71 -18.56
C ILE A 146 6.78 15.95 -17.66
N ASP A 147 6.48 17.09 -18.25
CA ASP A 147 6.34 18.38 -17.54
C ASP A 147 4.99 18.48 -16.83
N ALA A 148 4.77 17.58 -15.88
CA ALA A 148 3.60 17.55 -15.03
C ALA A 148 3.91 16.83 -13.71
N ILE A 149 3.13 17.13 -12.68
CA ILE A 149 3.06 16.34 -11.46
C ILE A 149 2.14 15.14 -11.73
N GLY A 150 2.68 13.94 -11.64
CA GLY A 150 1.93 12.70 -11.88
C GLY A 150 1.16 12.24 -10.64
N PHE A 151 -0.05 11.67 -10.82
CA PHE A 151 -0.88 11.10 -9.77
C PHE A 151 -1.21 9.65 -10.13
N TYR A 152 -0.58 8.71 -9.45
CA TYR A 152 -0.72 7.28 -9.74
C TYR A 152 -2.02 6.72 -9.20
N MET A 153 -2.78 6.01 -10.04
CA MET A 153 -4.08 5.42 -9.72
C MET A 153 -4.15 3.94 -10.08
N GLU A 154 -4.68 3.13 -9.18
CA GLU A 154 -5.10 1.74 -9.41
C GLU A 154 -6.61 1.53 -9.19
N THR A 155 -7.26 2.49 -8.54
CA THR A 155 -8.71 2.50 -8.32
C THR A 155 -9.26 3.91 -8.43
N SER A 156 -10.56 4.01 -8.72
CA SER A 156 -11.29 5.29 -8.76
C SER A 156 -11.25 6.06 -7.43
N LEU A 157 -11.15 5.34 -6.30
CA LEU A 157 -11.07 5.92 -4.97
C LEU A 157 -9.86 6.86 -4.79
N HIS A 158 -8.74 6.57 -5.47
CA HIS A 158 -7.55 7.42 -5.37
C HIS A 158 -7.81 8.82 -5.91
N TYR A 159 -8.64 8.97 -6.94
CA TYR A 159 -8.98 10.29 -7.47
C TYR A 159 -9.72 11.16 -6.45
N ALA A 160 -10.57 10.59 -5.60
CA ALA A 160 -11.25 11.34 -4.55
C ALA A 160 -10.27 11.99 -3.56
N VAL A 161 -9.13 11.33 -3.29
CA VAL A 161 -8.04 11.90 -2.47
C VAL A 161 -7.26 12.96 -3.24
N TYR A 162 -7.02 12.73 -4.53
CA TYR A 162 -6.17 13.59 -5.36
C TYR A 162 -6.85 14.87 -5.80
N ARG A 163 -8.15 14.86 -6.05
CA ARG A 163 -8.88 15.98 -6.64
C ARG A 163 -8.64 17.31 -5.90
N PRO A 164 -8.76 17.45 -4.58
CA PRO A 164 -8.50 18.70 -3.89
C PRO A 164 -7.04 19.16 -4.00
N ILE A 165 -6.09 18.20 -4.03
CA ILE A 165 -4.66 18.49 -4.20
C ILE A 165 -4.39 18.98 -5.62
N ILE A 166 -4.93 18.30 -6.64
CA ILE A 166 -4.80 18.67 -8.05
C ILE A 166 -5.36 20.08 -8.29
N THR A 167 -6.58 20.35 -7.80
CA THR A 167 -7.21 21.66 -7.91
C THR A 167 -6.33 22.77 -7.31
N ALA A 168 -5.75 22.53 -6.14
CA ALA A 168 -4.88 23.49 -5.48
C ALA A 168 -3.55 23.68 -6.24
N LEU A 169 -2.94 22.61 -6.75
CA LEU A 169 -1.71 22.68 -7.56
C LEU A 169 -1.95 23.42 -8.89
N GLN A 170 -3.06 23.17 -9.58
CA GLN A 170 -3.44 23.88 -10.80
C GLN A 170 -3.65 25.37 -10.52
N ALA A 171 -4.28 25.72 -9.39
CA ALA A 171 -4.43 27.12 -8.96
C ALA A 171 -3.08 27.79 -8.67
N MET A 172 -2.04 27.02 -8.33
CA MET A 172 -0.65 27.49 -8.16
C MET A 172 0.14 27.52 -9.48
N GLY A 173 -0.48 27.15 -10.61
CA GLY A 173 0.13 27.16 -11.95
C GLY A 173 0.87 25.87 -12.32
N HIS A 174 0.73 24.78 -11.53
CA HIS A 174 1.34 23.49 -11.87
C HIS A 174 0.45 22.67 -12.81
N THR A 175 1.07 22.03 -13.80
CA THR A 175 0.42 21.02 -14.64
C THR A 175 0.31 19.70 -13.89
N CYS A 176 -0.86 19.06 -13.93
CA CYS A 176 -1.11 17.77 -13.31
C CYS A 176 -1.54 16.71 -14.33
N SER A 177 -1.17 15.46 -14.10
CA SER A 177 -1.54 14.34 -14.97
C SER A 177 -1.83 13.07 -14.15
N LEU A 178 -2.90 12.36 -14.50
CA LEU A 178 -3.20 11.05 -13.93
C LEU A 178 -2.31 9.99 -14.59
N LEU A 179 -1.62 9.18 -13.80
CA LEU A 179 -0.90 7.99 -14.23
C LEU A 179 -1.73 6.75 -13.88
N VAL A 180 -2.42 6.22 -14.87
CA VAL A 180 -3.38 5.13 -14.70
C VAL A 180 -2.67 3.78 -14.81
N SER A 181 -2.75 2.96 -13.78
CA SER A 181 -2.26 1.58 -13.85
C SER A 181 -3.13 0.75 -14.79
N ASP A 182 -2.52 0.19 -15.81
CA ASP A 182 -3.12 -0.81 -16.71
C ASP A 182 -2.56 -2.23 -16.46
N LYS A 183 -1.83 -2.41 -15.35
CA LYS A 183 -1.33 -3.69 -14.83
C LYS A 183 -2.21 -4.25 -13.72
N ILE A 184 -3.51 -4.01 -13.81
CA ILE A 184 -4.54 -4.41 -12.83
C ILE A 184 -5.64 -5.23 -13.53
N PRO A 185 -6.46 -5.99 -12.79
CA PRO A 185 -7.57 -6.72 -13.38
C PRO A 185 -8.51 -5.81 -14.19
N LYS A 186 -9.06 -6.36 -15.27
CA LYS A 186 -9.89 -5.60 -16.23
C LYS A 186 -11.08 -4.88 -15.56
N SER A 187 -11.73 -5.50 -14.59
CA SER A 187 -12.86 -4.91 -13.88
C SER A 187 -12.51 -3.61 -13.14
N PHE A 188 -11.34 -3.55 -12.51
CA PHE A 188 -10.82 -2.32 -11.90
C PHE A 188 -10.48 -1.25 -12.95
N LEU A 189 -9.89 -1.68 -14.05
CA LEU A 189 -9.54 -0.76 -15.14
C LEU A 189 -10.77 -0.16 -15.81
N ASP A 190 -11.83 -0.94 -16.00
CA ASP A 190 -13.10 -0.49 -16.57
C ASP A 190 -13.78 0.55 -15.67
N GLU A 191 -13.86 0.31 -14.34
CA GLU A 191 -14.38 1.25 -13.35
C GLU A 191 -13.56 2.57 -13.34
N MET A 192 -12.25 2.45 -13.29
CA MET A 192 -11.35 3.60 -13.28
C MET A 192 -11.46 4.40 -14.58
N THR A 193 -11.59 3.74 -15.72
CA THR A 193 -11.80 4.38 -17.02
C THR A 193 -13.13 5.16 -17.06
N ALA A 194 -14.19 4.60 -16.49
CA ALA A 194 -15.48 5.28 -16.36
C ALA A 194 -15.38 6.53 -15.48
N THR A 195 -14.69 6.42 -14.35
CA THR A 195 -14.42 7.56 -13.44
C THR A 195 -13.65 8.67 -14.17
N ILE A 196 -12.56 8.32 -14.86
CA ILE A 196 -11.74 9.30 -15.58
C ILE A 196 -12.54 10.01 -16.69
N LYS A 197 -13.38 9.28 -17.43
CA LYS A 197 -14.27 9.87 -18.44
C LYS A 197 -15.30 10.86 -17.86
N ALA A 198 -15.68 10.66 -16.60
CA ALA A 198 -16.61 11.56 -15.90
C ALA A 198 -15.92 12.84 -15.37
N ILE A 199 -14.58 12.88 -15.34
CA ILE A 199 -13.83 14.07 -14.94
C ILE A 199 -13.95 15.12 -16.03
N ASN A 200 -14.55 16.23 -15.68
CA ASN A 200 -14.69 17.39 -16.58
C ASN A 200 -13.63 18.46 -16.24
N ASP A 201 -12.36 18.12 -16.43
CA ASP A 201 -11.22 19.02 -16.24
C ASP A 201 -10.30 18.95 -17.46
N PRO A 202 -10.41 19.92 -18.39
CA PRO A 202 -9.58 19.93 -19.62
C PRO A 202 -8.10 20.19 -19.35
N ALA A 203 -7.73 20.71 -18.16
CA ALA A 203 -6.35 20.97 -17.78
C ALA A 203 -5.67 19.73 -17.17
N LEU A 204 -6.45 18.70 -16.84
CA LEU A 204 -5.92 17.47 -16.24
C LEU A 204 -5.52 16.47 -17.33
N GLY A 205 -4.21 16.26 -17.49
CA GLY A 205 -3.67 15.22 -18.37
C GLY A 205 -3.94 13.81 -17.86
N GLY A 206 -3.74 12.82 -18.74
CA GLY A 206 -3.85 11.40 -18.37
C GLY A 206 -3.02 10.50 -19.27
N THR A 207 -2.31 9.56 -18.68
CA THR A 207 -1.51 8.57 -19.41
C THR A 207 -1.56 7.21 -18.74
N ARG A 208 -1.28 6.14 -19.48
CA ARG A 208 -1.18 4.78 -18.96
C ARG A 208 0.22 4.50 -18.45
N LEU A 209 0.30 3.71 -17.39
CA LEU A 209 1.58 3.27 -16.83
C LEU A 209 2.45 2.53 -17.87
N SER A 210 1.87 1.59 -18.63
CA SER A 210 2.59 0.89 -19.70
C SER A 210 3.21 1.85 -20.71
N ALA A 211 2.47 2.87 -21.14
CA ALA A 211 2.97 3.86 -22.12
C ALA A 211 4.15 4.67 -21.58
N VAL A 212 4.12 5.06 -20.30
CA VAL A 212 5.23 5.78 -19.65
C VAL A 212 6.49 4.89 -19.59
N ILE A 213 6.33 3.62 -19.24
CA ILE A 213 7.44 2.64 -19.18
C ILE A 213 8.00 2.38 -20.59
N GLU A 214 7.16 2.07 -21.55
CA GLU A 214 7.56 1.75 -22.94
C GLU A 214 8.27 2.92 -23.62
N ASN A 215 7.78 4.14 -23.43
CA ASN A 215 8.37 5.36 -23.98
C ASN A 215 9.55 5.90 -23.14
N ARG A 216 9.93 5.20 -22.06
CA ARG A 216 11.01 5.63 -21.14
C ARG A 216 10.81 7.06 -20.65
N GLN A 217 9.56 7.38 -20.33
CA GLN A 217 9.20 8.69 -19.80
C GLN A 217 9.29 8.69 -18.27
N ARG A 218 9.50 9.85 -17.67
CA ARG A 218 9.50 10.02 -16.22
C ARG A 218 8.91 11.37 -15.85
N PHE A 219 8.27 11.41 -14.69
CA PHE A 219 7.77 12.63 -14.09
C PHE A 219 8.85 13.33 -13.27
N ARG A 220 8.73 14.61 -13.07
CA ARG A 220 9.52 15.33 -12.08
C ARG A 220 9.08 14.97 -10.66
N CYS A 221 7.79 14.84 -10.44
CA CYS A 221 7.19 14.39 -9.18
C CYS A 221 6.05 13.41 -9.46
N LEU A 222 5.97 12.35 -8.67
CA LEU A 222 4.89 11.36 -8.74
C LEU A 222 4.27 11.17 -7.35
N VAL A 223 2.97 11.41 -7.27
CA VAL A 223 2.15 11.22 -6.07
C VAL A 223 1.49 9.84 -6.15
N SER A 224 1.57 9.05 -5.09
CA SER A 224 0.94 7.72 -5.02
C SER A 224 0.41 7.40 -3.62
N PRO A 225 -0.58 6.50 -3.47
CA PRO A 225 -1.16 6.18 -2.18
C PRO A 225 -0.33 5.17 -1.39
N TYR A 226 0.43 4.35 -2.10
CA TYR A 226 1.33 3.32 -1.57
C TYR A 226 2.41 2.98 -2.59
N TYR A 227 3.44 2.31 -2.09
CA TYR A 227 4.54 1.83 -2.91
C TYR A 227 4.15 0.59 -3.74
N THR A 228 4.57 0.58 -4.97
CA THR A 228 4.66 -0.60 -5.83
C THR A 228 5.98 -0.54 -6.60
N PRO A 229 6.66 -1.68 -6.85
CA PRO A 229 7.90 -1.70 -7.64
C PRO A 229 7.77 -1.08 -9.04
N LEU A 230 6.55 -1.01 -9.57
CA LEU A 230 6.25 -0.37 -10.86
C LEU A 230 6.55 1.14 -10.88
N LEU A 231 6.66 1.78 -9.72
CA LEU A 231 6.96 3.22 -9.60
C LEU A 231 8.46 3.53 -9.63
N ASN A 232 9.31 2.51 -9.50
CA ASN A 232 10.75 2.70 -9.49
C ASN A 232 11.25 3.36 -10.77
N GLY A 233 12.00 4.46 -10.64
CA GLY A 233 12.58 5.20 -11.76
C GLY A 233 11.58 6.02 -12.59
N LEU A 234 10.29 6.05 -12.23
CA LEU A 234 9.26 6.83 -12.96
C LEU A 234 9.22 8.31 -12.56
N ALA A 235 9.90 8.70 -11.49
CA ALA A 235 10.01 10.11 -11.10
C ALA A 235 11.32 10.41 -10.38
N ASP A 236 11.69 11.69 -10.34
CA ASP A 236 12.80 12.20 -9.54
C ASP A 236 12.42 12.26 -8.06
N THR A 237 11.16 12.61 -7.80
CA THR A 237 10.60 12.83 -6.48
C THR A 237 9.31 12.04 -6.32
N HIS A 238 9.19 11.31 -5.20
CA HIS A 238 7.99 10.55 -4.86
C HIS A 238 7.34 11.10 -3.60
N VAL A 239 6.02 11.31 -3.68
CA VAL A 239 5.18 11.79 -2.59
C VAL A 239 4.11 10.76 -2.29
N ARG A 240 3.89 10.45 -1.02
CA ARG A 240 2.81 9.59 -0.57
C ARG A 240 1.63 10.43 -0.10
N THR A 241 0.42 10.10 -0.54
CA THR A 241 -0.83 10.48 0.14
C THR A 241 -1.36 9.27 0.89
N LEU A 242 -1.99 9.49 2.04
CA LEU A 242 -2.80 8.45 2.64
C LEU A 242 -4.15 8.37 1.89
N TYR A 243 -4.78 7.18 1.92
CA TYR A 243 -6.11 6.98 1.35
C TYR A 243 -7.08 6.28 2.32
N GLY A 244 -6.58 5.90 3.52
CA GLY A 244 -7.33 5.29 4.60
C GLY A 244 -6.44 4.97 5.79
N LEU A 245 -7.05 4.63 6.93
CA LEU A 245 -6.39 4.39 8.22
C LEU A 245 -6.46 2.92 8.68
N ALA A 246 -6.94 2.00 7.84
CA ALA A 246 -6.92 0.58 8.16
C ALA A 246 -5.64 -0.11 7.66
N LYS A 247 -5.44 -1.37 8.11
CA LYS A 247 -4.30 -2.21 7.72
C LYS A 247 -2.96 -1.59 8.09
N GLU A 248 -2.81 -1.22 9.33
CA GLU A 248 -1.65 -0.47 9.83
C GLU A 248 -0.34 -1.19 9.60
N GLU A 249 -0.24 -2.51 9.82
CA GLU A 249 1.01 -3.24 9.60
C GLU A 249 1.54 -3.09 8.18
N TRP A 250 0.64 -3.10 7.19
CA TRP A 250 1.01 -2.86 5.81
C TRP A 250 1.27 -1.37 5.54
N ASN A 251 0.40 -0.48 6.04
CA ASN A 251 0.50 0.95 5.80
C ASN A 251 1.73 1.58 6.46
N HIS A 252 2.17 1.05 7.61
CA HIS A 252 3.32 1.55 8.37
C HIS A 252 4.61 0.79 8.09
N ALA A 253 4.63 -0.09 7.08
CA ALA A 253 5.78 -0.91 6.74
C ALA A 253 6.96 -0.11 6.18
N TRP A 254 8.12 -0.76 6.13
CA TRP A 254 9.42 -0.18 5.72
C TRP A 254 9.44 0.48 4.34
N TRP A 255 8.55 0.09 3.42
CA TRP A 255 8.47 0.68 2.08
C TRP A 255 8.12 2.19 2.07
N ASN A 256 7.72 2.75 3.21
CA ASN A 256 7.55 4.19 3.36
C ASN A 256 8.86 4.97 3.18
N ALA A 257 10.02 4.31 3.34
CA ALA A 257 11.32 4.88 3.02
C ALA A 257 11.51 5.26 1.53
N PHE A 258 10.64 4.75 0.64
CA PHE A 258 10.61 5.12 -0.77
C PHE A 258 10.27 6.61 -1.00
N TYR A 259 9.52 7.22 -0.07
CA TYR A 259 8.93 8.54 -0.28
C TYR A 259 9.81 9.67 0.26
N HIS A 260 9.94 10.73 -0.54
CA HIS A 260 10.61 11.97 -0.16
C HIS A 260 9.73 12.82 0.75
N ARG A 261 8.40 12.69 0.59
CA ARG A 261 7.38 13.35 1.40
C ARG A 261 6.20 12.42 1.61
N ILE A 262 5.64 12.39 2.83
CA ILE A 262 4.44 11.65 3.19
C ILE A 262 3.43 12.65 3.75
N LEU A 263 2.28 12.76 3.11
CA LEU A 263 1.21 13.68 3.47
C LEU A 263 0.27 12.98 4.45
N CYS A 264 0.35 13.35 5.72
CA CYS A 264 -0.32 12.71 6.83
C CYS A 264 -1.61 13.44 7.22
N TYR A 265 -2.63 12.68 7.65
CA TYR A 265 -3.90 13.23 8.10
C TYR A 265 -3.77 13.93 9.46
N SER A 266 -2.98 13.36 10.36
CA SER A 266 -2.85 13.81 11.73
C SER A 266 -1.45 13.56 12.29
N HIS A 267 -1.21 14.04 13.51
CA HIS A 267 0.04 13.76 14.21
C HIS A 267 0.24 12.27 14.53
N TYR A 268 -0.84 11.50 14.71
CA TYR A 268 -0.76 10.05 14.82
C TYR A 268 -0.11 9.42 13.59
N SER A 269 -0.64 9.70 12.41
CA SER A 269 -0.08 9.18 11.15
C SER A 269 1.31 9.73 10.85
N GLN A 270 1.59 10.99 11.21
CA GLN A 270 2.93 11.55 11.12
C GLN A 270 3.92 10.77 11.97
N HIS A 271 3.61 10.56 13.25
CA HIS A 271 4.50 9.84 14.18
C HIS A 271 4.78 8.40 13.70
N ALA A 272 3.76 7.72 13.18
CA ALA A 272 3.88 6.34 12.70
C ALA A 272 4.70 6.22 11.40
N LEU A 273 4.73 7.26 10.55
CA LEU A 273 5.25 7.20 9.19
C LEU A 273 6.52 8.02 8.97
N ASP A 274 6.92 8.83 9.97
CA ASP A 274 8.06 9.73 9.77
C ASP A 274 9.39 8.99 9.69
N ILE A 275 10.06 9.15 8.57
CA ILE A 275 11.41 8.65 8.33
C ILE A 275 12.28 9.86 7.96
N GLY A 276 13.04 10.35 8.93
CA GLY A 276 13.99 11.45 8.70
C GLY A 276 13.33 12.79 8.32
N GLY A 277 12.13 13.07 8.82
CA GLY A 277 11.40 14.33 8.57
C GLY A 277 10.58 14.33 7.27
N SER A 278 10.38 13.15 6.65
CA SER A 278 9.58 13.02 5.40
C SER A 278 8.09 13.22 5.61
N ALA A 279 7.55 12.93 6.81
CA ALA A 279 6.12 13.03 7.08
C ALA A 279 5.70 14.44 7.49
N LYS A 280 4.62 14.95 6.86
CA LYS A 280 4.03 16.27 7.13
C LYS A 280 2.54 16.17 7.36
N VAL A 281 2.04 16.80 8.40
CA VAL A 281 0.61 16.85 8.69
C VAL A 281 -0.05 17.89 7.79
N VAL A 282 -0.98 17.43 6.97
CA VAL A 282 -1.72 18.29 6.02
C VAL A 282 -3.23 18.23 6.24
N GLY A 283 -3.73 17.24 6.99
CA GLY A 283 -5.15 16.93 7.10
C GLY A 283 -5.59 15.89 6.08
N ASN A 284 -6.89 15.68 5.94
CA ASN A 284 -7.45 14.67 5.04
C ASN A 284 -8.14 15.32 3.80
N PRO A 285 -7.44 15.42 2.66
CA PRO A 285 -7.96 16.14 1.49
C PRO A 285 -9.30 15.62 0.99
N ARG A 286 -9.58 14.32 1.16
CA ARG A 286 -10.83 13.70 0.69
C ARG A 286 -12.09 14.32 1.29
N PHE A 287 -11.97 14.97 2.44
CA PHE A 287 -13.08 15.60 3.15
C PHE A 287 -13.12 17.12 3.05
N ASP A 288 -12.23 17.74 2.28
CA ASP A 288 -12.25 19.19 2.07
C ASP A 288 -13.62 19.68 1.57
N GLU A 289 -14.22 18.95 0.64
CA GLU A 289 -15.54 19.30 0.11
C GLU A 289 -16.67 19.18 1.14
N TRP A 290 -16.55 18.21 2.07
CA TRP A 290 -17.48 18.08 3.19
C TRP A 290 -17.41 19.30 4.11
N HIS A 291 -16.24 19.71 4.52
CA HIS A 291 -16.03 20.87 5.39
C HIS A 291 -16.43 22.18 4.72
N ASN A 292 -16.20 22.30 3.42
CA ASN A 292 -16.53 23.48 2.62
C ASN A 292 -17.99 23.48 2.12
N HIS A 293 -18.78 22.45 2.41
CA HIS A 293 -20.15 22.27 1.93
C HIS A 293 -20.29 22.34 0.40
N THR A 294 -19.28 21.85 -0.32
CA THR A 294 -19.21 21.89 -1.80
C THR A 294 -19.36 20.51 -2.44
N TYR A 295 -19.53 19.45 -1.65
CA TYR A 295 -19.69 18.10 -2.19
C TYR A 295 -21.06 17.94 -2.89
N ASP A 296 -21.13 17.04 -3.88
CA ASP A 296 -22.39 16.69 -4.51
C ASP A 296 -23.29 15.93 -3.52
N THR A 297 -24.46 16.50 -3.22
CA THR A 297 -25.46 15.92 -2.32
C THR A 297 -26.39 14.93 -3.01
N ALA A 298 -26.31 14.80 -4.34
CA ALA A 298 -27.19 13.93 -5.10
C ALA A 298 -26.93 12.46 -4.75
N LEU A 299 -28.00 11.74 -4.49
CA LEU A 299 -27.98 10.29 -4.33
C LEU A 299 -28.33 9.60 -5.65
N PRO A 300 -27.79 8.40 -5.90
CA PRO A 300 -28.16 7.61 -7.07
C PRO A 300 -29.69 7.39 -7.13
N LYS A 301 -30.29 7.59 -8.31
CA LYS A 301 -31.73 7.39 -8.54
C LYS A 301 -32.22 5.94 -8.27
N SER A 302 -31.29 5.00 -8.26
CA SER A 302 -31.54 3.59 -7.91
C SER A 302 -31.88 3.38 -6.44
N LEU A 303 -31.44 4.29 -5.56
CA LEU A 303 -31.74 4.25 -4.13
C LEU A 303 -33.19 4.61 -3.87
N LYS A 304 -33.91 3.68 -3.25
CA LYS A 304 -35.29 3.89 -2.82
C LYS A 304 -35.33 4.08 -1.31
N LEU A 305 -35.31 5.33 -0.87
CA LEU A 305 -35.37 5.68 0.56
C LEU A 305 -36.77 6.08 0.94
N ASN A 306 -37.25 5.57 2.08
CA ASN A 306 -38.49 5.99 2.70
C ASN A 306 -38.16 7.13 3.69
N ALA A 307 -38.66 8.33 3.42
CA ALA A 307 -38.39 9.53 4.24
C ALA A 307 -38.89 9.41 5.71
N LYS A 308 -39.75 8.43 6.04
CA LYS A 308 -40.23 8.19 7.41
C LYS A 308 -39.31 7.22 8.20
N LYS A 309 -38.27 6.64 7.57
CA LYS A 309 -37.39 5.69 8.21
C LYS A 309 -35.99 6.31 8.35
N GLN A 310 -35.33 6.02 9.46
CA GLN A 310 -33.92 6.31 9.61
C GLN A 310 -33.10 5.46 8.64
N THR A 311 -31.94 5.99 8.22
CA THR A 311 -31.08 5.36 7.23
C THR A 311 -29.84 4.78 7.91
N ILE A 312 -29.61 3.50 7.66
CA ILE A 312 -28.41 2.75 8.02
C ILE A 312 -27.56 2.60 6.75
N LEU A 313 -26.35 3.09 6.78
CA LEU A 313 -25.34 2.80 5.76
C LEU A 313 -24.45 1.65 6.25
N TYR A 314 -24.53 0.51 5.58
CA TYR A 314 -23.68 -0.64 5.81
C TYR A 314 -22.52 -0.65 4.83
N ALA A 315 -21.29 -0.55 5.35
CA ALA A 315 -20.06 -0.46 4.56
C ALA A 315 -19.00 -1.46 5.06
N PRO A 316 -19.14 -2.75 4.73
CA PRO A 316 -18.18 -3.79 5.15
C PRO A 316 -16.85 -3.66 4.42
N THR A 317 -15.76 -4.13 5.05
CA THR A 317 -14.49 -4.41 4.37
C THR A 317 -14.62 -5.65 3.47
N TYR A 318 -13.53 -6.10 2.89
CA TYR A 318 -13.44 -7.35 2.12
C TYR A 318 -12.43 -8.32 2.77
N GLY A 319 -12.43 -9.57 2.34
CA GLY A 319 -11.53 -10.61 2.86
C GLY A 319 -11.97 -11.17 4.21
N ALA A 320 -11.05 -11.77 4.92
CA ALA A 320 -11.33 -12.51 6.15
C ALA A 320 -11.97 -11.67 7.26
N LEU A 321 -11.68 -10.37 7.34
CA LEU A 321 -12.25 -9.46 8.35
C LEU A 321 -13.55 -8.79 7.91
N SER A 322 -14.19 -9.27 6.83
CA SER A 322 -15.49 -8.77 6.39
C SER A 322 -16.63 -9.35 7.22
N SER A 323 -17.48 -8.48 7.73
CA SER A 323 -18.71 -8.87 8.43
C SER A 323 -19.81 -9.43 7.49
N LEU A 324 -19.64 -9.26 6.19
CA LEU A 324 -20.66 -9.59 5.18
C LEU A 324 -21.19 -11.02 5.27
N PRO A 325 -20.36 -12.08 5.39
CA PRO A 325 -20.84 -13.45 5.51
C PRO A 325 -21.74 -13.69 6.74
N HIS A 326 -21.51 -12.96 7.81
CA HIS A 326 -22.20 -13.15 9.10
C HIS A 326 -23.42 -12.26 9.26
N TRP A 327 -23.45 -11.09 8.62
CA TRP A 327 -24.42 -10.05 8.87
C TRP A 327 -25.40 -9.76 7.74
N ALA A 328 -25.13 -10.15 6.49
CA ALA A 328 -25.95 -9.79 5.35
C ALA A 328 -27.42 -10.21 5.50
N GLU A 329 -27.70 -11.43 5.96
CA GLU A 329 -29.06 -11.91 6.18
C GLU A 329 -29.74 -11.18 7.35
N GLN A 330 -29.02 -10.96 8.45
CA GLN A 330 -29.57 -10.27 9.62
C GLN A 330 -29.94 -8.81 9.29
N LEU A 331 -29.08 -8.11 8.55
CA LEU A 331 -29.33 -6.74 8.12
C LEU A 331 -30.50 -6.63 7.13
N SER A 332 -30.72 -7.65 6.30
CA SER A 332 -31.88 -7.67 5.40
C SER A 332 -33.21 -7.60 6.15
N ARG A 333 -33.26 -8.21 7.33
CA ARG A 333 -34.49 -8.20 8.19
C ARG A 333 -34.77 -6.83 8.77
N LEU A 334 -33.76 -5.97 8.99
CA LEU A 334 -33.90 -4.60 9.45
C LEU A 334 -34.53 -3.67 8.40
N SER A 335 -34.57 -4.06 7.13
CA SER A 335 -35.17 -3.25 6.05
C SER A 335 -36.64 -2.94 6.21
N HIS A 336 -37.33 -3.70 7.08
CA HIS A 336 -38.74 -3.39 7.47
C HIS A 336 -38.84 -2.14 8.35
N GLU A 337 -37.79 -1.84 9.14
CA GLU A 337 -37.77 -0.74 10.11
C GLU A 337 -36.94 0.43 9.65
N TYR A 338 -35.83 0.17 8.95
CA TYR A 338 -34.85 1.15 8.50
C TYR A 338 -34.67 1.15 6.98
N ASN A 339 -34.20 2.23 6.41
CA ASN A 339 -33.54 2.21 5.10
C ASN A 339 -32.17 1.59 5.24
N VAL A 340 -31.99 0.36 4.85
CA VAL A 340 -30.68 -0.29 4.87
C VAL A 340 -30.01 -0.10 3.49
N VAL A 341 -29.03 0.77 3.42
CA VAL A 341 -28.22 1.04 2.22
C VAL A 341 -26.88 0.37 2.37
N THR A 342 -26.43 -0.35 1.36
CA THR A 342 -25.13 -1.04 1.39
C THR A 342 -24.18 -0.46 0.38
N LYS A 343 -22.97 -0.12 0.84
CA LYS A 343 -21.84 0.27 0.01
C LYS A 343 -20.76 -0.81 0.11
N LEU A 344 -20.65 -1.66 -0.90
CA LEU A 344 -19.62 -2.70 -0.91
C LEU A 344 -18.23 -2.11 -1.14
N HIS A 345 -17.23 -2.78 -0.57
CA HIS A 345 -15.84 -2.50 -0.85
C HIS A 345 -15.51 -2.91 -2.30
N HIS A 346 -14.67 -2.12 -2.99
CA HIS A 346 -14.26 -2.45 -4.36
C HIS A 346 -13.59 -3.85 -4.47
N GLY A 347 -12.90 -4.30 -3.42
CA GLY A 347 -12.36 -5.66 -3.35
C GLY A 347 -13.47 -6.72 -3.47
N THR A 348 -14.60 -6.55 -2.77
CA THR A 348 -15.75 -7.46 -2.85
C THR A 348 -16.38 -7.48 -4.26
N LEU A 349 -16.36 -6.33 -4.96
CA LEU A 349 -16.95 -6.22 -6.30
C LEU A 349 -16.08 -6.86 -7.40
N HIS A 350 -14.76 -6.79 -7.26
CA HIS A 350 -13.86 -7.05 -8.39
C HIS A 350 -12.89 -8.24 -8.19
N ARG A 351 -12.73 -8.74 -6.97
CA ARG A 351 -11.81 -9.86 -6.70
C ARG A 351 -12.52 -11.20 -6.85
N PRO A 352 -11.98 -12.15 -7.65
CA PRO A 352 -12.58 -13.47 -7.84
C PRO A 352 -12.81 -14.26 -6.55
N GLU A 353 -11.90 -14.14 -5.59
CA GLU A 353 -11.98 -14.79 -4.28
C GLU A 353 -13.16 -14.30 -3.42
N GLU A 354 -13.73 -13.14 -3.74
CA GLU A 354 -14.89 -12.54 -3.05
C GLU A 354 -16.24 -12.93 -3.68
N ALA A 355 -16.26 -13.81 -4.68
CA ALA A 355 -17.49 -14.18 -5.39
C ALA A 355 -18.61 -14.69 -4.46
N ALA A 356 -18.26 -15.44 -3.40
CA ALA A 356 -19.22 -15.93 -2.42
C ALA A 356 -19.82 -14.77 -1.59
N SER A 357 -18.98 -13.84 -1.13
CA SER A 357 -19.41 -12.63 -0.41
C SER A 357 -20.31 -11.75 -1.27
N LEU A 358 -19.96 -11.55 -2.54
CA LEU A 358 -20.75 -10.81 -3.50
C LEU A 358 -22.13 -11.46 -3.73
N ALA A 359 -22.19 -12.79 -3.85
CA ALA A 359 -23.44 -13.53 -4.01
C ALA A 359 -24.37 -13.37 -2.78
N LEU A 360 -23.82 -13.37 -1.56
CA LEU A 360 -24.59 -13.09 -0.35
C LEU A 360 -25.14 -11.65 -0.33
N ALA A 361 -24.33 -10.68 -0.70
CA ALA A 361 -24.78 -9.28 -0.81
C ALA A 361 -25.92 -9.15 -1.84
N GLN A 362 -25.80 -9.78 -3.01
CA GLN A 362 -26.84 -9.78 -4.05
C GLN A 362 -28.13 -10.44 -3.58
N ARG A 363 -28.03 -11.49 -2.78
CA ARG A 363 -29.18 -12.23 -2.25
C ARG A 363 -29.96 -11.43 -1.20
N TYR A 364 -29.26 -10.84 -0.24
CA TYR A 364 -29.87 -10.27 0.96
C TYR A 364 -29.97 -8.74 0.95
N LEU A 365 -29.01 -8.03 0.36
CA LEU A 365 -28.89 -6.57 0.44
C LEU A 365 -29.38 -5.92 -0.85
N LYS A 366 -30.67 -5.55 -0.86
CA LYS A 366 -31.38 -5.09 -2.08
C LYS A 366 -31.06 -3.65 -2.47
N ASN A 367 -30.82 -2.78 -1.48
CA ASN A 367 -30.58 -1.35 -1.68
C ASN A 367 -29.06 -1.10 -1.65
N ARG A 368 -28.39 -1.42 -2.77
CA ARG A 368 -26.92 -1.44 -2.87
C ARG A 368 -26.43 -0.39 -3.84
N ILE A 369 -25.32 0.25 -3.47
CA ILE A 369 -24.57 1.19 -4.29
C ILE A 369 -23.17 0.66 -4.50
N ASP A 370 -22.80 0.46 -5.73
CA ASP A 370 -21.48 -0.03 -6.11
C ASP A 370 -20.60 1.11 -6.70
N ASP A 371 -21.19 2.27 -7.00
CA ASP A 371 -20.50 3.46 -7.54
C ASP A 371 -19.71 4.21 -6.45
N PRO A 372 -18.41 4.51 -6.67
CA PRO A 372 -17.60 5.26 -5.73
C PRO A 372 -17.91 6.76 -5.65
N GLN A 373 -18.63 7.34 -6.62
CA GLN A 373 -18.77 8.79 -6.80
C GLN A 373 -19.63 9.46 -5.71
N HIS A 374 -20.55 8.74 -5.07
CA HIS A 374 -21.53 9.30 -4.14
C HIS A 374 -21.18 9.10 -2.67
N LEU A 375 -19.90 8.85 -2.35
CA LEU A 375 -19.51 8.44 -1.00
C LEU A 375 -19.88 9.46 0.08
N LEU A 376 -19.56 10.74 -0.12
CA LEU A 376 -19.85 11.80 0.86
C LEU A 376 -21.37 11.98 1.03
N ALA A 377 -22.14 11.96 -0.05
CA ALA A 377 -23.59 12.05 0.00
C ALA A 377 -24.22 10.86 0.75
N LEU A 378 -23.72 9.65 0.55
CA LEU A 378 -24.18 8.44 1.24
C LEU A 378 -23.92 8.51 2.75
N ILE A 379 -22.70 8.92 3.14
CA ILE A 379 -22.36 9.09 4.56
C ILE A 379 -23.22 10.21 5.14
N ALA A 380 -23.33 11.36 4.45
CA ALA A 380 -24.12 12.49 4.91
C ALA A 380 -25.59 12.12 5.17
N GLN A 381 -26.20 11.29 4.31
CA GLN A 381 -27.60 10.84 4.42
C GLN A 381 -27.82 9.81 5.53
N ALA A 382 -26.77 9.12 6.00
CA ALA A 382 -26.92 8.09 7.02
C ALA A 382 -27.15 8.69 8.41
N ASP A 383 -28.10 8.09 9.17
CA ASP A 383 -28.27 8.31 10.61
C ASP A 383 -27.28 7.43 11.39
N TYR A 384 -27.06 6.22 10.90
CA TYR A 384 -26.13 5.24 11.45
C TYR A 384 -25.24 4.67 10.35
N VAL A 385 -23.97 4.40 10.71
CA VAL A 385 -23.03 3.66 9.86
C VAL A 385 -22.66 2.36 10.53
N LEU A 386 -22.88 1.25 9.84
CA LEU A 386 -22.44 -0.07 10.27
C LEU A 386 -21.21 -0.48 9.46
N THR A 387 -20.16 -0.88 10.11
CA THR A 387 -18.93 -1.35 9.47
C THR A 387 -18.21 -2.36 10.36
N ASP A 388 -17.00 -2.77 9.96
CA ASP A 388 -16.24 -3.82 10.65
C ASP A 388 -14.78 -3.41 10.90
N SER A 389 -13.79 -4.07 10.32
CA SER A 389 -12.37 -3.70 10.37
C SER A 389 -11.99 -2.94 9.10
N SER A 390 -12.43 -1.71 9.00
CA SER A 390 -12.34 -0.90 7.78
C SER A 390 -11.91 0.53 8.08
N GLY A 391 -11.16 1.14 7.19
CA GLY A 391 -10.88 2.58 7.21
C GLY A 391 -12.14 3.43 7.15
N PHE A 392 -13.26 2.86 6.71
CA PHE A 392 -14.57 3.52 6.67
C PHE A 392 -15.10 3.93 8.06
N ILE A 393 -14.62 3.29 9.14
CA ILE A 393 -14.87 3.71 10.53
C ILE A 393 -14.50 5.18 10.69
N PHE A 394 -13.29 5.52 10.29
CA PHE A 394 -12.76 6.88 10.45
C PHE A 394 -13.40 7.87 9.48
N ASP A 395 -13.82 7.43 8.29
CA ASP A 395 -14.58 8.25 7.35
C ASP A 395 -15.94 8.68 7.94
N ALA A 396 -16.64 7.75 8.56
CA ALA A 396 -17.91 8.01 9.20
C ALA A 396 -17.78 8.88 10.46
N ILE A 397 -16.77 8.63 11.30
CA ILE A 397 -16.45 9.46 12.47
C ILE A 397 -16.08 10.88 12.03
N HIS A 398 -15.29 11.04 10.98
CA HIS A 398 -14.92 12.33 10.41
C HIS A 398 -16.14 13.17 10.07
N MET A 399 -17.19 12.55 9.54
CA MET A 399 -18.46 13.19 9.16
C MET A 399 -19.51 13.21 10.29
N ASN A 400 -19.10 13.05 11.55
CA ASN A 400 -19.98 13.08 12.73
C ASN A 400 -21.15 12.07 12.70
N LYS A 401 -20.89 10.86 12.18
CA LYS A 401 -21.92 9.82 12.13
C LYS A 401 -21.88 8.89 13.35
N ARG A 402 -23.05 8.35 13.71
CA ARG A 402 -23.19 7.30 14.72
C ARG A 402 -22.69 5.99 14.14
N VAL A 403 -21.50 5.54 14.56
CA VAL A 403 -20.85 4.35 14.04
C VAL A 403 -21.05 3.17 15.00
N ILE A 404 -21.50 2.03 14.46
CA ILE A 404 -21.65 0.78 15.18
C ILE A 404 -20.74 -0.25 14.47
N LEU A 405 -19.86 -0.87 15.22
CA LEU A 405 -18.95 -1.89 14.71
C LEU A 405 -19.58 -3.27 14.79
N LEU A 406 -19.48 -4.01 13.70
CA LEU A 406 -19.97 -5.38 13.63
C LEU A 406 -18.86 -6.36 13.99
N SER A 407 -19.18 -7.38 14.79
CA SER A 407 -18.28 -8.44 15.19
C SER A 407 -18.94 -9.81 15.02
N TRP A 408 -18.18 -10.88 15.12
CA TRP A 408 -18.63 -12.26 15.10
C TRP A 408 -17.64 -13.13 15.90
N PRO A 409 -18.02 -14.36 16.34
CA PRO A 409 -17.22 -15.13 17.29
C PRO A 409 -15.80 -15.47 16.83
N GLU A 410 -15.58 -15.68 15.53
CA GLU A 410 -14.29 -16.08 14.98
C GLU A 410 -13.33 -14.91 14.72
N MET A 411 -13.81 -13.66 14.76
CA MET A 411 -13.02 -12.47 14.44
C MET A 411 -11.73 -12.34 15.27
N PRO A 412 -11.70 -12.59 16.59
CA PRO A 412 -10.47 -12.52 17.38
C PRO A 412 -9.40 -13.51 16.91
N LEU A 413 -9.80 -14.71 16.49
CA LEU A 413 -8.88 -15.74 15.98
C LEU A 413 -8.24 -15.33 14.65
N LEU A 414 -8.97 -14.58 13.82
CA LEU A 414 -8.45 -14.08 12.55
C LEU A 414 -7.40 -12.98 12.75
N LEU A 415 -7.53 -12.18 13.79
CA LEU A 415 -6.54 -11.17 14.16
C LEU A 415 -5.26 -11.83 14.71
N ASP A 416 -5.40 -12.82 15.59
CA ASP A 416 -4.26 -13.54 16.18
C ASP A 416 -3.50 -14.39 15.15
N GLY A 417 -4.18 -14.87 14.11
CA GLY A 417 -3.62 -15.78 13.11
C GLY A 417 -2.72 -15.11 12.04
N GLN A 418 -2.39 -13.83 12.14
CA GLN A 418 -1.61 -13.06 11.15
C GLN A 418 -2.15 -13.12 9.72
N GLN A 419 -3.40 -13.50 9.54
CA GLN A 419 -4.05 -13.57 8.22
C GLN A 419 -4.57 -12.22 7.72
N SER A 420 -4.47 -11.19 8.53
CA SER A 420 -4.91 -9.83 8.20
C SER A 420 -3.78 -8.83 8.46
N PHE A 421 -3.86 -7.69 7.80
CA PHE A 421 -2.94 -6.57 8.05
C PHE A 421 -3.36 -5.68 9.24
N SER A 422 -4.37 -6.09 10.01
CA SER A 422 -4.81 -5.46 11.26
C SER A 422 -4.54 -6.40 12.41
N THR A 423 -3.99 -5.87 13.51
CA THR A 423 -3.75 -6.56 14.77
C THR A 423 -4.69 -6.01 15.84
N PRO A 424 -4.79 -6.64 17.03
CA PRO A 424 -5.55 -6.08 18.15
C PRO A 424 -5.12 -4.64 18.52
N ASP A 425 -3.87 -4.28 18.24
CA ASP A 425 -3.30 -2.96 18.53
C ASP A 425 -3.52 -1.92 17.41
N SER A 426 -4.01 -2.32 16.26
CA SER A 426 -4.29 -1.40 15.13
C SER A 426 -5.43 -0.42 15.47
N ALA A 427 -5.39 0.80 14.93
CA ALA A 427 -6.38 1.85 15.23
C ALA A 427 -7.83 1.40 14.97
N ASP A 428 -8.08 0.63 13.90
CA ASP A 428 -9.39 0.08 13.56
C ASP A 428 -9.87 -1.01 14.55
N GLN A 429 -8.99 -1.54 15.40
CA GLN A 429 -9.34 -2.45 16.48
C GLN A 429 -9.45 -1.72 17.83
N ARG A 430 -8.51 -0.83 18.16
CA ARG A 430 -8.57 -0.03 19.40
C ARG A 430 -9.82 0.83 19.50
N ILE A 431 -10.34 1.31 18.37
CA ILE A 431 -11.56 2.10 18.34
C ILE A 431 -12.78 1.32 18.88
N ARG A 432 -12.71 0.00 18.96
CA ARG A 432 -13.76 -0.88 19.52
C ARG A 432 -13.95 -0.70 21.02
N ASP A 433 -12.96 -0.14 21.72
CA ASP A 433 -13.06 0.19 23.15
C ASP A 433 -13.95 1.42 23.38
N VAL A 434 -14.20 2.23 22.35
CA VAL A 434 -14.99 3.46 22.41
C VAL A 434 -16.35 3.29 21.74
N LEU A 435 -16.37 2.72 20.54
CA LEU A 435 -17.60 2.58 19.76
C LEU A 435 -18.46 1.39 20.21
N PRO A 436 -19.80 1.46 20.05
CA PRO A 436 -20.64 0.29 20.27
C PRO A 436 -20.30 -0.83 19.29
N VAL A 437 -20.10 -2.02 19.83
CA VAL A 437 -19.81 -3.25 19.07
C VAL A 437 -21.01 -4.18 19.14
N ALA A 438 -21.62 -4.46 18.00
CA ALA A 438 -22.70 -5.44 17.90
C ALA A 438 -22.12 -6.82 17.55
N GLN A 439 -22.40 -7.79 18.40
CA GLN A 439 -22.02 -9.20 18.20
C GLN A 439 -23.17 -10.04 17.63
N ASP A 440 -24.39 -9.54 17.78
CA ASP A 440 -25.63 -10.15 17.32
C ASP A 440 -26.72 -9.09 17.03
N ILE A 441 -27.86 -9.53 16.53
CA ILE A 441 -28.96 -8.62 16.17
C ILE A 441 -29.58 -7.91 17.39
N GLN A 442 -29.48 -8.48 18.59
CA GLN A 442 -30.04 -7.87 19.81
C GLN A 442 -29.17 -6.71 20.27
N THR A 443 -27.87 -6.90 20.32
CA THR A 443 -26.90 -5.84 20.63
C THR A 443 -26.90 -4.73 19.58
N LEU A 444 -27.09 -5.07 18.30
CA LEU A 444 -27.30 -4.09 17.25
C LEU A 444 -28.57 -3.26 17.46
N ARG A 445 -29.72 -3.92 17.75
CA ARG A 445 -30.98 -3.22 18.01
C ARG A 445 -30.91 -2.32 19.22
N HIS A 446 -30.17 -2.71 20.26
CA HIS A 446 -29.94 -1.85 21.43
C HIS A 446 -29.19 -0.58 21.02
N ALA A 447 -28.07 -0.69 20.27
CA ALA A 447 -27.30 0.45 19.79
C ALA A 447 -28.08 1.38 18.83
N LEU A 448 -29.05 0.84 18.08
CA LEU A 448 -29.95 1.58 17.19
C LEU A 448 -31.13 2.25 17.93
N SER A 449 -31.39 1.88 19.19
CA SER A 449 -32.53 2.36 19.94
C SER A 449 -32.26 3.71 20.60
N SER A 450 -33.35 4.40 21.03
CA SER A 450 -33.27 5.62 21.82
C SER A 450 -32.75 5.42 23.24
N ALA A 451 -32.61 4.17 23.69
CA ALA A 451 -32.07 3.82 25.01
C ALA A 451 -30.51 3.84 25.01
N PHE A 452 -29.87 3.86 23.86
CA PHE A 452 -28.40 3.97 23.79
C PHE A 452 -27.97 5.43 23.92
N ASP A 453 -27.06 5.68 24.85
CA ASP A 453 -26.56 7.02 25.13
C ASP A 453 -25.44 7.45 24.16
N TRP A 454 -25.86 7.95 22.98
CA TRP A 454 -24.94 8.50 21.99
C TRP A 454 -24.27 9.80 22.45
N ALA A 455 -24.89 10.55 23.37
CA ALA A 455 -24.33 11.82 23.86
C ALA A 455 -23.06 11.58 24.67
N ALA A 456 -22.98 10.48 25.40
CA ALA A 456 -21.78 10.11 26.14
C ALA A 456 -20.56 9.87 25.24
N LEU A 457 -20.75 9.61 23.94
CA LEU A 457 -19.66 9.37 22.97
C LEU A 457 -19.21 10.64 22.24
N GLU A 458 -19.88 11.78 22.37
CA GLU A 458 -19.55 13.00 21.62
C GLU A 458 -18.11 13.48 21.89
N ALA A 459 -17.71 13.58 23.14
CA ALA A 459 -16.36 14.04 23.52
C ALA A 459 -15.25 13.04 23.11
N PRO A 460 -15.38 11.71 23.38
CA PRO A 460 -14.41 10.74 22.85
C PRO A 460 -14.32 10.74 21.31
N LEU A 461 -15.41 10.89 20.61
CA LEU A 461 -15.41 10.93 19.14
C LEU A 461 -14.77 12.20 18.59
N GLU A 462 -14.90 13.33 19.29
CA GLU A 462 -14.20 14.57 18.92
C GLU A 462 -12.69 14.40 19.04
N GLU A 463 -12.22 13.79 20.12
CA GLU A 463 -10.81 13.48 20.31
C GLU A 463 -10.29 12.55 19.19
N ILE A 464 -11.03 11.50 18.85
CA ILE A 464 -10.71 10.56 17.77
C ILE A 464 -10.63 11.26 16.41
N ARG A 465 -11.53 12.21 16.12
CA ARG A 465 -11.49 12.99 14.87
C ARG A 465 -10.17 13.71 14.69
N HIS A 466 -9.73 14.42 15.71
CA HIS A 466 -8.45 15.16 15.67
C HIS A 466 -7.24 14.24 15.73
N HIS A 467 -7.31 13.16 16.49
CA HIS A 467 -6.20 12.23 16.66
C HIS A 467 -5.91 11.41 15.40
N TYR A 468 -6.96 10.87 14.75
CA TYR A 468 -6.80 9.96 13.62
C TYR A 468 -7.22 10.57 12.29
N CYS A 469 -8.40 11.22 12.22
CA CYS A 469 -9.04 11.51 10.94
C CYS A 469 -8.46 12.73 10.24
N ASP A 470 -8.27 13.84 10.97
CA ASP A 470 -7.74 15.10 10.45
C ASP A 470 -7.35 16.02 11.61
N ALA A 471 -6.11 16.46 11.64
CA ALA A 471 -5.63 17.35 12.70
C ALA A 471 -6.28 18.74 12.69
N PHE A 472 -6.80 19.19 11.56
CA PHE A 472 -7.27 20.57 11.36
C PHE A 472 -8.80 20.68 11.22
N MET A 473 -9.45 19.73 10.58
CA MET A 473 -10.91 19.71 10.35
C MET A 473 -11.45 21.00 9.70
N ASP A 474 -10.71 21.61 8.77
CA ASP A 474 -10.97 22.97 8.26
C ASP A 474 -11.18 23.06 6.73
N GLY A 475 -11.16 21.91 6.02
CA GLY A 475 -11.36 21.86 4.58
C GLY A 475 -10.25 22.50 3.73
N GLN A 476 -9.03 22.59 4.26
CA GLN A 476 -7.86 23.14 3.57
C GLN A 476 -6.73 22.11 3.39
N ALA A 477 -7.00 20.83 3.59
CA ALA A 477 -5.98 19.79 3.53
C ALA A 477 -5.37 19.65 2.13
N GLY A 478 -6.17 19.73 1.07
CA GLY A 478 -5.69 19.72 -0.31
C GLY A 478 -4.75 20.87 -0.63
N LYS A 479 -5.04 22.06 -0.10
CA LYS A 479 -4.18 23.24 -0.25
C LYS A 479 -2.84 23.06 0.48
N ARG A 480 -2.86 22.57 1.73
CA ARG A 480 -1.62 22.27 2.48
C ARG A 480 -0.79 21.19 1.78
N ALA A 481 -1.45 20.13 1.31
CA ALA A 481 -0.80 19.09 0.52
C ALA A 481 -0.13 19.62 -0.75
N ALA A 482 -0.81 20.50 -1.49
CA ALA A 482 -0.26 21.15 -2.67
C ALA A 482 0.96 22.03 -2.34
N GLN A 483 0.90 22.78 -1.24
CA GLN A 483 2.01 23.60 -0.77
C GLN A 483 3.24 22.74 -0.40
N GLU A 484 3.05 21.60 0.28
CA GLU A 484 4.13 20.67 0.61
C GLU A 484 4.76 20.06 -0.65
N ILE A 485 3.96 19.72 -1.67
CA ILE A 485 4.46 19.20 -2.95
C ILE A 485 5.26 20.29 -3.67
N ALA A 486 4.74 21.52 -3.77
CA ALA A 486 5.40 22.63 -4.45
C ALA A 486 6.72 23.02 -3.75
N ALA A 487 6.72 23.06 -2.41
CA ALA A 487 7.93 23.32 -1.63
C ALA A 487 9.00 22.25 -1.88
N LEU A 488 8.63 20.96 -1.88
CA LEU A 488 9.54 19.86 -2.15
C LEU A 488 10.16 19.94 -3.56
N LEU A 489 9.39 20.35 -4.57
CA LEU A 489 9.91 20.56 -5.92
C LEU A 489 10.95 21.69 -5.98
N THR A 490 10.75 22.77 -5.24
CA THR A 490 11.70 23.87 -5.13
C THR A 490 12.95 23.46 -4.33
N GLU A 491 12.78 22.70 -3.25
CA GLU A 491 13.89 22.14 -2.48
C GLU A 491 14.78 21.25 -3.35
N THR A 492 14.20 20.38 -4.17
CA THR A 492 14.95 19.48 -5.05
C THR A 492 15.67 20.21 -6.18
N GLU A 493 15.17 21.32 -6.66
CA GLU A 493 15.88 22.18 -7.63
C GLU A 493 17.09 22.90 -7.04
N ASN A 494 16.99 23.32 -5.77
CA ASN A 494 18.04 24.07 -5.10
C ASN A 494 19.05 23.15 -4.37
N ALA A 495 18.69 21.88 -4.15
CA ALA A 495 19.50 20.98 -3.34
C ALA A 495 20.56 20.24 -4.15
N HIS A 496 21.74 20.81 -4.22
CA HIS A 496 22.97 20.04 -4.27
C HIS A 496 23.24 19.29 -2.94
N SER A 497 22.34 19.39 -1.95
CA SER A 497 22.46 18.72 -0.64
C SER A 497 21.80 17.34 -0.70
N ASN A 498 22.60 16.35 -1.09
CA ASN A 498 22.30 14.95 -0.83
C ASN A 498 22.21 14.71 0.68
N THR A 499 21.03 14.80 1.26
CA THR A 499 20.83 14.23 2.58
C THR A 499 21.08 12.72 2.49
N LEU A 500 21.67 12.14 3.53
CA LEU A 500 21.93 10.69 3.60
C LEU A 500 20.67 9.87 3.28
N LEU A 501 19.51 10.36 3.71
CA LEU A 501 18.20 9.73 3.46
C LEU A 501 17.84 9.68 1.97
N HIS A 502 17.96 10.80 1.24
CA HIS A 502 17.68 10.85 -0.21
C HIS A 502 18.68 9.99 -1.00
N SER A 503 19.91 9.90 -0.52
CA SER A 503 20.92 9.01 -1.09
C SER A 503 20.58 7.55 -0.87
N LEU A 504 20.11 7.17 0.33
CA LEU A 504 19.63 5.82 0.66
C LEU A 504 18.37 5.46 -0.10
N GLN A 505 17.41 6.36 -0.19
CA GLN A 505 16.16 6.16 -0.96
C GLN A 505 16.45 5.87 -2.43
N ARG A 506 17.27 6.71 -3.08
CA ARG A 506 17.69 6.46 -4.46
C ARG A 506 18.39 5.11 -4.64
N LYS A 507 19.15 4.66 -3.65
CA LYS A 507 19.91 3.41 -3.70
C LYS A 507 19.09 2.17 -3.36
N LEU A 508 18.06 2.30 -2.52
CA LEU A 508 17.19 1.18 -2.14
C LEU A 508 16.11 0.88 -3.18
N PHE A 509 15.70 1.92 -3.95
CA PHE A 509 14.55 1.83 -4.83
C PHE A 509 14.87 2.15 -6.30
N SER A 510 16.10 2.54 -6.65
CA SER A 510 16.58 2.67 -8.03
C SER A 510 17.18 1.34 -8.50
#